data_7a585d647ab665eec7f1ae9732df09c9
#
_entry.id   7a585d647ab665eec7f1ae9732df09c9
#
_cell.length_a   1.000
_cell.length_b   1.000
_cell.length_c   1.000
_cell.angle_alpha   90.00
_cell.angle_beta   90.00
_cell.angle_gamma   90.00
#
_symmetry.space_group_name_H-M   'P 1'
#
loop_
_entity.id
_entity.type
_entity.pdbx_description
1 polymer ?
#
loop_
_entity_poly.entity_id
_entity_poly.type
_entity_poly.pdbx_seq_one_letter_code
_entity_poly.pdbx_strand_id
1 'polypeptide(L)'
;AIEGIVAFFMESTFVAVMFFGWNKVSAGFHLASTWLTGLGATISAWWILVANAWMQCPVGCEFNADTMRNEMVSFADVALSPFAVDKFSHTVTSSWIVGAVFVVAVSCWYLYKDREHKLAVESIKIGACVGLVASLLAAFTGDGSAYKVAQSQPMKLAAMEALYKGGTDQGITAVAWVS
;
A
#
# COMPACT_ATOMS: atom_id res chain seq x y z
N ALA A 1 -15.66 10.71 -6.49
CA ALA A 1 -16.52 11.44 -5.53
C ALA A 1 -16.59 10.74 -4.15
N ILE A 2 -16.84 9.43 -4.08
CA ILE A 2 -16.98 8.69 -2.80
C ILE A 2 -15.67 8.72 -2.01
N GLU A 3 -14.52 8.51 -2.65
CA GLU A 3 -13.21 8.59 -2.03
C GLU A 3 -12.99 9.94 -1.34
N GLY A 4 -13.19 11.05 -2.08
CA GLY A 4 -12.97 12.38 -1.55
C GLY A 4 -13.89 12.73 -0.37
N ILE A 5 -15.14 12.26 -0.39
CA ILE A 5 -16.11 12.56 0.65
C ILE A 5 -15.86 11.71 1.91
N VAL A 6 -15.72 10.40 1.76
CA VAL A 6 -15.64 9.48 2.91
C VAL A 6 -14.21 9.37 3.43
N ALA A 7 -13.26 9.02 2.58
CA ALA A 7 -11.89 8.75 3.03
C ALA A 7 -11.14 10.05 3.38
N PHE A 8 -11.14 11.05 2.50
CA PHE A 8 -10.43 12.31 2.71
C PHE A 8 -10.96 13.13 3.89
N PHE A 9 -12.28 13.29 4.01
CA PHE A 9 -12.84 14.02 5.16
C PHE A 9 -12.65 13.28 6.48
N MET A 10 -12.76 11.96 6.48
CA MET A 10 -12.48 11.16 7.66
C MET A 10 -11.02 11.30 8.07
N GLU A 11 -10.10 11.14 7.14
CA GLU A 11 -8.66 11.26 7.39
C GLU A 11 -8.31 12.65 7.92
N SER A 12 -8.68 13.72 7.21
CA SER A 12 -8.33 15.10 7.59
C SER A 12 -8.91 15.51 8.94
N THR A 13 -10.13 15.10 9.27
CA THR A 13 -10.77 15.39 10.56
C THR A 13 -10.03 14.70 11.70
N PHE A 14 -9.75 13.41 11.58
CA PHE A 14 -9.10 12.66 12.66
C PHE A 14 -7.61 12.93 12.76
N VAL A 15 -6.93 13.30 11.68
CA VAL A 15 -5.55 13.82 11.71
C VAL A 15 -5.49 15.09 12.56
N ALA A 16 -6.43 16.02 12.40
CA ALA A 16 -6.47 17.22 13.22
C ALA A 16 -6.65 16.91 14.72
N VAL A 17 -7.51 15.95 15.07
CA VAL A 17 -7.67 15.48 16.46
C VAL A 17 -6.41 14.78 16.96
N MET A 18 -5.77 13.97 16.15
CA MET A 18 -4.54 13.25 16.49
C MET A 18 -3.40 14.21 16.86
N PHE A 19 -3.21 15.29 16.09
CA PHE A 19 -2.14 16.26 16.36
C PHE A 19 -2.51 17.30 17.44
N PHE A 20 -3.73 17.80 17.46
CA PHE A 20 -4.12 18.94 18.29
C PHE A 20 -5.05 18.57 19.45
N GLY A 21 -5.42 17.30 19.58
CA GLY A 21 -6.37 16.80 20.56
C GLY A 21 -5.81 16.41 21.94
N TRP A 22 -4.48 16.34 22.11
CA TRP A 22 -3.81 15.79 23.29
C TRP A 22 -4.41 16.21 24.64
N ASN A 23 -4.67 17.49 24.83
CA ASN A 23 -5.23 18.05 26.06
C ASN A 23 -6.68 18.52 25.93
N LYS A 24 -7.34 18.20 24.80
CA LYS A 24 -8.70 18.70 24.49
C LYS A 24 -9.75 17.60 24.46
N VAL A 25 -9.34 16.37 24.27
CA VAL A 25 -10.23 15.21 24.19
C VAL A 25 -9.78 14.11 25.16
N SER A 26 -10.66 13.16 25.45
CA SER A 26 -10.30 12.01 26.28
C SER A 26 -9.24 11.13 25.62
N ALA A 27 -8.42 10.45 26.42
CA ALA A 27 -7.38 9.56 25.93
C ALA A 27 -7.94 8.44 25.01
N GLY A 28 -9.11 7.91 25.34
CA GLY A 28 -9.79 6.90 24.49
C GLY A 28 -10.22 7.46 23.14
N PHE A 29 -10.77 8.67 23.11
CA PHE A 29 -11.15 9.31 21.84
C PHE A 29 -9.92 9.69 21.01
N HIS A 30 -8.84 10.13 21.64
CA HIS A 30 -7.57 10.41 20.96
C HIS A 30 -6.98 9.14 20.31
N LEU A 31 -6.99 8.02 21.05
CA LEU A 31 -6.57 6.72 20.50
C LEU A 31 -7.47 6.27 19.35
N ALA A 32 -8.79 6.38 19.50
CA ALA A 32 -9.73 6.07 18.42
C ALA A 32 -9.50 6.91 17.17
N SER A 33 -9.20 8.21 17.33
CA SER A 33 -8.89 9.11 16.23
C SER A 33 -7.63 8.67 15.46
N THR A 34 -6.60 8.17 16.16
CA THR A 34 -5.39 7.62 15.52
C THR A 34 -5.71 6.39 14.69
N TRP A 35 -6.53 5.47 15.21
CA TRP A 35 -6.98 4.30 14.46
C TRP A 35 -7.84 4.66 13.24
N LEU A 36 -8.76 5.62 13.41
CA LEU A 36 -9.64 6.08 12.32
C LEU A 36 -8.86 6.79 11.21
N THR A 37 -7.81 7.52 11.55
CA THR A 37 -6.87 8.08 10.56
C THR A 37 -6.22 6.98 9.73
N GLY A 38 -5.69 5.94 10.36
CA GLY A 38 -5.08 4.82 9.66
C GLY A 38 -6.07 4.03 8.80
N LEU A 39 -7.30 3.83 9.29
CA LEU A 39 -8.37 3.21 8.52
C LEU A 39 -8.80 4.07 7.33
N GLY A 40 -8.91 5.39 7.51
CA GLY A 40 -9.22 6.33 6.43
C GLY A 40 -8.20 6.27 5.31
N ALA A 41 -6.92 6.34 5.65
CA ALA A 41 -5.83 6.20 4.70
C ALA A 41 -5.85 4.85 3.96
N THR A 42 -6.18 3.76 4.67
CA THR A 42 -6.30 2.42 4.07
C THR A 42 -7.47 2.32 3.10
N ILE A 43 -8.63 2.90 3.43
CA ILE A 43 -9.80 2.96 2.55
C ILE A 43 -9.50 3.83 1.31
N SER A 44 -8.84 4.96 1.49
CA SER A 44 -8.39 5.80 0.38
C SER A 44 -7.46 5.05 -0.57
N ALA A 45 -6.48 4.34 -0.01
CA ALA A 45 -5.57 3.51 -0.79
C ALA A 45 -6.31 2.43 -1.60
N TRP A 46 -7.36 1.81 -1.05
CA TRP A 46 -8.18 0.85 -1.78
C TRP A 46 -8.75 1.45 -3.07
N TRP A 47 -9.39 2.61 -2.99
CA TRP A 47 -10.00 3.25 -4.15
C TRP A 47 -9.00 3.63 -5.23
N ILE A 48 -7.86 4.19 -4.84
CA ILE A 48 -6.79 4.57 -5.76
C ILE A 48 -6.22 3.33 -6.45
N LEU A 49 -6.01 2.25 -5.71
CA LEU A 49 -5.43 1.03 -6.24
C LEU A 49 -6.40 0.23 -7.11
N VAL A 50 -7.70 0.27 -6.83
CA VAL A 50 -8.73 -0.27 -7.73
C VAL A 50 -8.71 0.46 -9.07
N ALA A 51 -8.67 1.78 -9.08
CA ALA A 51 -8.57 2.56 -10.31
C ALA A 51 -7.25 2.27 -11.06
N ASN A 52 -6.14 2.18 -10.35
CA ASN A 52 -4.83 1.84 -10.92
C ASN A 52 -4.81 0.43 -11.53
N ALA A 53 -5.41 -0.55 -10.84
CA ALA A 53 -5.52 -1.92 -11.33
C ALA A 53 -6.37 -2.00 -12.59
N TRP A 54 -7.49 -1.30 -12.60
CA TRP A 54 -8.38 -1.25 -13.77
C TRP A 54 -7.70 -0.62 -14.99
N MET A 55 -6.92 0.44 -14.83
CA MET A 55 -6.14 1.03 -15.93
C MET A 55 -5.11 0.06 -16.53
N GLN A 56 -4.61 -0.89 -15.76
CA GLN A 56 -3.62 -1.87 -16.21
C GLN A 56 -4.26 -3.13 -16.80
N CYS A 57 -5.38 -3.57 -16.24
CA CYS A 57 -6.13 -4.73 -16.66
C CYS A 57 -7.63 -4.43 -16.54
N PRO A 58 -8.27 -3.81 -17.56
CA PRO A 58 -9.67 -3.45 -17.51
C PRO A 58 -10.56 -4.70 -17.50
N VAL A 59 -11.27 -4.87 -16.38
CA VAL A 59 -12.28 -5.93 -16.18
C VAL A 59 -13.59 -5.31 -15.76
N GLY A 60 -14.71 -6.03 -15.91
CA GLY A 60 -16.05 -5.55 -15.54
C GLY A 60 -16.53 -4.37 -16.37
N CYS A 61 -16.02 -4.20 -17.58
CA CYS A 61 -16.39 -3.15 -18.52
C CYS A 61 -16.64 -3.74 -19.91
N GLU A 62 -17.56 -3.14 -20.66
CA GLU A 62 -17.84 -3.47 -22.05
C GLU A 62 -17.64 -2.24 -22.92
N PHE A 63 -17.09 -2.46 -24.12
CA PHE A 63 -16.92 -1.37 -25.07
C PHE A 63 -18.26 -1.03 -25.74
N ASN A 64 -18.74 0.20 -25.52
CA ASN A 64 -19.93 0.72 -26.17
C ASN A 64 -19.53 1.45 -27.44
N ALA A 65 -19.93 0.91 -28.61
CA ALA A 65 -19.62 1.49 -29.91
C ALA A 65 -20.32 2.82 -30.16
N ASP A 66 -21.50 3.05 -29.58
CA ASP A 66 -22.27 4.28 -29.76
C ASP A 66 -21.63 5.47 -29.02
N THR A 67 -21.08 5.22 -27.85
CA THR A 67 -20.40 6.24 -27.03
C THR A 67 -18.88 6.25 -27.23
N MET A 68 -18.33 5.29 -27.98
CA MET A 68 -16.89 5.08 -28.22
C MET A 68 -16.06 5.02 -26.94
N ARG A 69 -16.58 4.41 -25.90
CA ARG A 69 -15.89 4.26 -24.60
C ARG A 69 -16.19 2.94 -23.91
N ASN A 70 -15.33 2.56 -22.99
CA ASN A 70 -15.60 1.44 -22.08
C ASN A 70 -16.56 1.89 -20.99
N GLU A 71 -17.69 1.23 -20.87
CA GLU A 71 -18.70 1.47 -19.85
C GLU A 71 -18.62 0.39 -18.79
N MET A 72 -18.70 0.80 -17.52
CA MET A 72 -18.65 -0.12 -16.39
C MET A 72 -19.96 -0.90 -16.31
N VAL A 73 -19.87 -2.23 -16.41
CA VAL A 73 -21.01 -3.15 -16.30
C VAL A 73 -21.14 -3.69 -14.88
N SER A 74 -20.02 -3.99 -14.24
CA SER A 74 -20.00 -4.55 -12.89
C SER A 74 -18.94 -3.87 -12.02
N PHE A 75 -19.39 -3.05 -11.08
CA PHE A 75 -18.50 -2.40 -10.12
C PHE A 75 -17.81 -3.41 -9.18
N ALA A 76 -18.51 -4.48 -8.80
CA ALA A 76 -17.95 -5.51 -7.93
C ALA A 76 -16.76 -6.22 -8.59
N ASP A 77 -16.87 -6.54 -9.88
CA ASP A 77 -15.79 -7.20 -10.63
C ASP A 77 -14.57 -6.28 -10.79
N VAL A 78 -14.80 -4.98 -10.91
CA VAL A 78 -13.71 -3.98 -10.91
C VAL A 78 -13.04 -3.92 -9.55
N ALA A 79 -13.82 -3.71 -8.48
CA ALA A 79 -13.31 -3.47 -7.13
C ALA A 79 -12.65 -4.69 -6.52
N LEU A 80 -13.20 -5.89 -6.77
CA LEU A 80 -12.71 -7.16 -6.23
C LEU A 80 -11.89 -7.94 -7.26
N SER A 81 -11.45 -7.30 -8.33
CA SER A 81 -10.59 -7.97 -9.30
C SER A 81 -9.32 -8.53 -8.63
N PRO A 82 -8.85 -9.72 -9.05
CA PRO A 82 -7.61 -10.29 -8.51
C PRO A 82 -6.42 -9.34 -8.61
N PHE A 83 -6.41 -8.46 -9.62
CA PHE A 83 -5.40 -7.42 -9.79
C PHE A 83 -5.50 -6.32 -8.74
N ALA A 84 -6.71 -5.85 -8.43
CA ALA A 84 -6.94 -4.82 -7.42
C ALA A 84 -6.59 -5.32 -6.01
N VAL A 85 -7.03 -6.53 -5.66
CA VAL A 85 -6.75 -7.17 -4.36
C VAL A 85 -5.25 -7.35 -4.16
N ASP A 86 -4.54 -7.80 -5.17
CA ASP A 86 -3.11 -8.04 -5.13
C ASP A 86 -2.31 -6.74 -4.97
N LYS A 87 -2.64 -5.73 -5.78
CA LYS A 87 -2.05 -4.39 -5.68
C LYS A 87 -2.27 -3.78 -4.29
N PHE A 88 -3.47 -3.89 -3.77
CA PHE A 88 -3.81 -3.40 -2.44
C PHE A 88 -3.02 -4.13 -1.35
N SER A 89 -3.02 -5.45 -1.37
CA SER A 89 -2.32 -6.26 -0.36
C SER A 89 -0.83 -5.95 -0.33
N HIS A 90 -0.19 -5.89 -1.50
CA HIS A 90 1.23 -5.56 -1.61
C HIS A 90 1.55 -4.14 -1.16
N THR A 91 0.72 -3.17 -1.52
CA THR A 91 0.93 -1.76 -1.13
C THR A 91 0.75 -1.55 0.37
N VAL A 92 -0.27 -2.17 0.98
CA VAL A 92 -0.49 -2.08 2.43
C VAL A 92 0.64 -2.74 3.22
N THR A 93 1.07 -3.93 2.82
CA THR A 93 2.20 -4.60 3.49
C THR A 93 3.50 -3.82 3.35
N SER A 94 3.77 -3.23 2.20
CA SER A 94 4.91 -2.34 1.98
C SER A 94 4.85 -1.08 2.86
N SER A 95 3.66 -0.50 3.01
CA SER A 95 3.45 0.65 3.90
C SER A 95 3.71 0.32 5.37
N TRP A 96 3.37 -0.89 5.81
CA TRP A 96 3.68 -1.36 7.17
C TRP A 96 5.18 -1.50 7.39
N ILE A 97 5.95 -1.93 6.39
CA ILE A 97 7.43 -1.96 6.49
C ILE A 97 7.96 -0.54 6.70
N VAL A 98 7.51 0.43 5.91
CA VAL A 98 7.93 1.82 6.04
C VAL A 98 7.59 2.36 7.43
N GLY A 99 6.37 2.12 7.92
CA GLY A 99 5.95 2.51 9.27
C GLY A 99 6.81 1.87 10.36
N ALA A 100 7.10 0.58 10.24
CA ALA A 100 7.92 -0.16 11.19
C ALA A 100 9.37 0.37 11.24
N VAL A 101 9.98 0.59 10.08
CA VAL A 101 11.33 1.16 9.97
C VAL A 101 11.38 2.57 10.55
N PHE A 102 10.37 3.39 10.29
CA PHE A 102 10.27 4.73 10.86
C PHE A 102 10.20 4.71 12.39
N VAL A 103 9.35 3.84 12.97
CA VAL A 103 9.25 3.68 14.42
C VAL A 103 10.58 3.23 15.02
N VAL A 104 11.26 2.27 14.41
CA VAL A 104 12.58 1.80 14.87
C VAL A 104 13.60 2.93 14.78
N ALA A 105 13.66 3.66 13.68
CA ALA A 105 14.62 4.76 13.49
C ALA A 105 14.45 5.87 14.54
N VAL A 106 13.20 6.31 14.79
CA VAL A 106 12.90 7.32 15.81
C VAL A 106 13.24 6.80 17.21
N SER A 107 12.94 5.54 17.49
CA SER A 107 13.25 4.92 18.79
C SER A 107 14.76 4.78 19.02
N CYS A 108 15.52 4.43 17.99
CA CYS A 108 16.99 4.44 18.06
C CYS A 108 17.55 5.85 18.31
N TRP A 109 16.94 6.86 17.69
CA TRP A 109 17.29 8.25 17.97
C TRP A 109 17.04 8.65 19.43
N TYR A 110 15.94 8.21 20.04
CA TYR A 110 15.66 8.42 21.45
C TYR A 110 16.72 7.77 22.35
N LEU A 111 17.10 6.52 22.05
CA LEU A 111 18.20 5.84 22.76
C LEU A 111 19.53 6.57 22.62
N TYR A 112 19.85 7.03 21.41
CA TYR A 112 21.08 7.80 21.16
C TYR A 112 21.13 9.12 21.94
N LYS A 113 19.97 9.75 22.16
CA LYS A 113 19.83 10.99 22.94
C LYS A 113 19.58 10.76 24.43
N ASP A 114 19.63 9.52 24.89
CA ASP A 114 19.37 9.11 26.27
C ASP A 114 18.01 9.62 26.81
N ARG A 115 16.96 9.50 25.95
CA ARG A 115 15.60 9.94 26.25
C ARG A 115 14.65 8.76 26.19
N GLU A 116 13.66 8.75 27.10
CA GLU A 116 12.53 7.80 27.10
C GLU A 116 12.93 6.35 26.81
N HIS A 117 13.99 5.86 27.48
CA HIS A 117 14.62 4.58 27.20
C HIS A 117 13.62 3.40 27.18
N LYS A 118 12.71 3.34 28.15
CA LYS A 118 11.71 2.26 28.23
C LYS A 118 10.77 2.28 27.02
N LEU A 119 10.24 3.46 26.65
CA LEU A 119 9.39 3.65 25.50
C LEU A 119 10.12 3.24 24.21
N ALA A 120 11.37 3.69 24.05
CA ALA A 120 12.15 3.41 22.86
C ALA A 120 12.41 1.90 22.68
N VAL A 121 12.80 1.19 23.74
CA VAL A 121 13.04 -0.25 23.68
C VAL A 121 11.76 -1.03 23.33
N GLU A 122 10.63 -0.71 23.95
CA GLU A 122 9.37 -1.39 23.66
C GLU A 122 8.89 -1.07 22.22
N SER A 123 9.05 0.16 21.76
CA SER A 123 8.73 0.54 20.40
C SER A 123 9.59 -0.16 19.35
N ILE A 124 10.89 -0.36 19.62
CA ILE A 124 11.77 -1.15 18.74
C ILE A 124 11.31 -2.59 18.64
N LYS A 125 10.95 -3.22 19.77
CA LYS A 125 10.46 -4.61 19.75
C LYS A 125 9.20 -4.76 18.88
N ILE A 126 8.24 -3.86 19.08
CA ILE A 126 6.99 -3.86 18.29
C ILE A 126 7.30 -3.59 16.83
N GLY A 127 8.07 -2.55 16.52
CA GLY A 127 8.45 -2.17 15.17
C GLY A 127 9.21 -3.28 14.45
N ALA A 128 10.17 -3.93 15.11
CA ALA A 128 10.92 -5.04 14.54
C ALA A 128 10.02 -6.26 14.24
N CYS A 129 9.10 -6.60 15.15
CA CYS A 129 8.17 -7.69 14.95
C CYS A 129 7.22 -7.40 13.76
N VAL A 130 6.60 -6.22 13.74
CA VAL A 130 5.72 -5.80 12.64
C VAL A 130 6.48 -5.73 11.32
N GLY A 131 7.67 -5.16 11.32
CA GLY A 131 8.53 -5.05 10.14
C GLY A 131 8.91 -6.41 9.56
N LEU A 132 9.26 -7.38 10.42
CA LEU A 132 9.58 -8.74 9.98
C LEU A 132 8.36 -9.42 9.34
N VAL A 133 7.22 -9.40 10.01
CA VAL A 133 5.98 -10.00 9.48
C VAL A 133 5.58 -9.33 8.17
N ALA A 134 5.61 -8.00 8.13
CA ALA A 134 5.27 -7.24 6.92
C ALA A 134 6.24 -7.53 5.77
N SER A 135 7.53 -7.73 6.03
CA SER A 135 8.52 -8.07 5.00
C SER A 135 8.26 -9.46 4.39
N LEU A 136 7.90 -10.44 5.21
CA LEU A 136 7.53 -11.77 4.72
C LEU A 136 6.24 -11.72 3.87
N LEU A 137 5.24 -10.97 4.33
CA LEU A 137 4.00 -10.77 3.58
C LEU A 137 4.24 -9.99 2.28
N ALA A 138 5.10 -8.97 2.29
CA ALA A 138 5.44 -8.22 1.10
C ALA A 138 6.19 -9.06 0.06
N ALA A 139 7.07 -9.95 0.48
CA ALA A 139 7.74 -10.90 -0.42
C ALA A 139 6.71 -11.83 -1.07
N PHE A 140 5.80 -12.40 -0.29
CA PHE A 140 4.75 -13.29 -0.78
C PHE A 140 3.77 -12.60 -1.74
N THR A 141 3.29 -11.40 -1.36
CA THR A 141 2.36 -10.62 -2.22
C THR A 141 3.07 -10.05 -3.45
N GLY A 142 4.37 -9.76 -3.36
CA GLY A 142 5.20 -9.31 -4.48
C GLY A 142 5.36 -10.37 -5.57
N ASP A 143 5.61 -11.61 -5.17
CA ASP A 143 5.68 -12.75 -6.09
C ASP A 143 4.37 -12.95 -6.85
N GLY A 144 3.22 -12.95 -6.13
CA GLY A 144 1.90 -13.03 -6.75
C GLY A 144 1.62 -11.87 -7.72
N SER A 145 2.08 -10.66 -7.38
CA SER A 145 1.94 -9.48 -8.24
C SER A 145 2.78 -9.61 -9.52
N ALA A 146 4.03 -10.08 -9.41
CA ALA A 146 4.90 -10.31 -10.55
C ALA A 146 4.33 -11.35 -11.51
N TYR A 147 3.78 -12.45 -10.99
CA TYR A 147 3.13 -13.47 -11.78
C TYR A 147 1.94 -12.94 -12.60
N LYS A 148 1.07 -12.12 -11.99
CA LYS A 148 -0.07 -11.50 -12.69
C LYS A 148 0.38 -10.50 -13.76
N VAL A 149 1.44 -9.73 -13.48
CA VAL A 149 2.04 -8.83 -14.48
C VAL A 149 2.61 -9.62 -15.65
N ALA A 150 3.26 -10.76 -15.38
CA ALA A 150 3.76 -11.65 -16.44
C ALA A 150 2.65 -12.12 -17.40
N GLN A 151 1.49 -12.45 -16.86
CA GLN A 151 0.35 -12.91 -17.65
C GLN A 151 -0.34 -11.82 -18.46
N SER A 152 -0.48 -10.63 -17.89
CA SER A 152 -1.27 -9.53 -18.47
C SER A 152 -0.43 -8.51 -19.25
N GLN A 153 0.81 -8.30 -18.84
CA GLN A 153 1.70 -7.27 -19.38
C GLN A 153 3.16 -7.77 -19.49
N PRO A 154 3.45 -8.75 -20.33
CA PRO A 154 4.79 -9.37 -20.42
C PRO A 154 5.89 -8.36 -20.75
N MET A 155 5.60 -7.35 -21.58
CA MET A 155 6.57 -6.29 -21.89
C MET A 155 6.89 -5.42 -20.66
N LYS A 156 5.93 -5.22 -19.76
CA LYS A 156 6.16 -4.50 -18.52
C LYS A 156 7.05 -5.33 -17.58
N LEU A 157 6.81 -6.62 -17.47
CA LEU A 157 7.68 -7.51 -16.71
C LEU A 157 9.10 -7.48 -17.26
N ALA A 158 9.28 -7.61 -18.56
CA ALA A 158 10.59 -7.54 -19.19
C ALA A 158 11.33 -6.23 -18.85
N ALA A 159 10.62 -5.11 -18.85
CA ALA A 159 11.19 -3.82 -18.43
C ALA A 159 11.55 -3.78 -16.93
N MET A 160 10.72 -4.35 -16.07
CA MET A 160 10.97 -4.40 -14.62
C MET A 160 12.17 -5.29 -14.27
N GLU A 161 12.34 -6.39 -14.99
CA GLU A 161 13.44 -7.37 -14.82
C GLU A 161 14.69 -7.01 -15.64
N ALA A 162 14.71 -5.86 -16.31
CA ALA A 162 15.80 -5.43 -17.20
C ALA A 162 16.17 -6.48 -18.28
N LEU A 163 15.17 -7.15 -18.85
CA LEU A 163 15.34 -8.14 -19.91
C LEU A 163 15.39 -7.46 -21.28
N TYR A 164 16.58 -7.31 -21.84
CA TYR A 164 16.80 -6.70 -23.16
C TYR A 164 16.72 -7.71 -24.32
N LYS A 165 16.83 -8.99 -24.03
CA LYS A 165 16.74 -10.07 -25.02
C LYS A 165 15.65 -11.04 -24.62
N GLY A 166 14.77 -11.38 -25.55
CA GLY A 166 13.77 -12.42 -25.33
C GLY A 166 14.45 -13.79 -25.25
N GLY A 167 13.89 -14.66 -24.39
CA GLY A 167 14.38 -16.05 -24.23
C GLY A 167 13.54 -16.79 -23.19
N THR A 168 13.72 -18.11 -23.16
CA THR A 168 13.21 -18.96 -22.07
C THR A 168 14.28 -19.07 -20.98
N ASP A 169 13.85 -19.29 -19.75
CA ASP A 169 14.72 -19.48 -18.57
C ASP A 169 15.67 -18.30 -18.28
N GLN A 170 15.18 -17.07 -18.46
CA GLN A 170 15.93 -15.88 -18.10
C GLN A 170 16.13 -15.81 -16.59
N GLY A 171 17.36 -15.58 -16.15
CA GLY A 171 17.67 -15.39 -14.73
C GLY A 171 17.11 -14.08 -14.18
N ILE A 172 16.83 -14.04 -12.88
CA ILE A 172 16.42 -12.82 -12.17
C ILE A 172 17.61 -11.85 -12.11
N THR A 173 17.41 -10.63 -12.59
CA THR A 173 18.43 -9.57 -12.54
C THR A 173 18.39 -8.87 -11.19
N ALA A 174 19.37 -9.11 -10.34
CA ALA A 174 19.47 -8.43 -9.04
C ALA A 174 19.97 -6.98 -9.17
N VAL A 175 20.89 -6.73 -10.10
CA VAL A 175 21.43 -5.40 -10.41
C VAL A 175 21.69 -5.30 -11.91
N ALA A 176 21.16 -4.26 -12.54
CA ALA A 176 21.43 -3.97 -13.95
C ALA A 176 22.12 -2.61 -14.06
N TRP A 177 23.21 -2.55 -14.82
CA TRP A 177 23.85 -1.30 -15.24
C TRP A 177 23.53 -1.09 -16.71
N VAL A 178 22.80 -0.02 -17.00
CA VAL A 178 22.42 0.35 -18.37
C VAL A 178 23.39 1.40 -18.87
N SER A 179 24.13 1.07 -19.92
CA SER A 179 25.06 1.99 -20.61
C SER A 179 24.43 2.52 -21.88
#